data_85664f3054ad7e71bc21b433633d60e5
#
_entry.id   85664f3054ad7e71bc21b433633d60e5
#
_cell.length_a   1.000
_cell.length_b   1.000
_cell.length_c   1.000
_cell.angle_alpha   90.00
_cell.angle_beta   90.00
_cell.angle_gamma   90.00
#
_symmetry.space_group_name_H-M   'P 1'
#
loop_
_entity.id
_entity.type
_entity.pdbx_description
1 polymer ?
#
loop_
_entity_poly.entity_id
_entity_poly.type
_entity_poly.pdbx_seq_one_letter_code
_entity_poly.pdbx_strand_id
1 'polypeptide(L)'
;TKWQKRIELAKTMLPDFDKKPDEWKALNKTILIHAMGFNRTLQARKKFIYEHPKKIELTNMILEHRQDKKCITFSKTIKIAEQIKYGKVLSSKETKKKGRMTLEEFKSASVGVLNTSKMLDEGADIPGLSVAVILGYDSSPTSKTQRIGRVIRKAENKVAEVFTLVIKGTVEEEWFRKSTGSKDYITIADSDLLNLLEGREFTPKKNKETKMIFRF
;
A
#
# COMPACT_ATOMS: atom_id res chain seq x y z
N THR A 1 -17.05 0.96 -24.97
CA THR A 1 -15.91 0.89 -24.04
C THR A 1 -14.92 2.04 -24.26
N LYS A 2 -14.05 2.33 -23.27
CA LYS A 2 -12.97 3.36 -23.37
C LYS A 2 -12.06 3.13 -24.61
N TRP A 3 -11.93 1.89 -25.07
CA TRP A 3 -11.17 1.49 -26.24
C TRP A 3 -11.84 1.88 -27.56
N GLN A 4 -13.14 1.66 -27.66
CA GLN A 4 -13.90 2.05 -28.87
C GLN A 4 -13.85 3.55 -29.12
N LYS A 5 -13.99 4.36 -28.07
CA LYS A 5 -13.85 5.83 -28.18
C LYS A 5 -12.45 6.27 -28.62
N ARG A 6 -11.39 5.55 -28.23
CA ARG A 6 -10.02 5.85 -28.66
C ARG A 6 -9.76 5.42 -30.11
N ILE A 7 -10.36 4.32 -30.56
CA ILE A 7 -10.29 3.88 -31.95
C ILE A 7 -11.04 4.88 -32.85
N GLU A 8 -12.21 5.34 -32.44
CA GLU A 8 -12.93 6.37 -33.19
C GLU A 8 -12.20 7.70 -33.24
N LEU A 9 -11.61 8.13 -32.14
CA LEU A 9 -10.76 9.32 -32.11
C LEU A 9 -9.53 9.16 -33.02
N ALA A 10 -8.90 7.98 -33.02
CA ALA A 10 -7.78 7.69 -33.94
C ALA A 10 -8.21 7.72 -35.40
N LYS A 11 -9.39 7.19 -35.73
CA LYS A 11 -9.97 7.26 -37.09
C LYS A 11 -10.20 8.69 -37.57
N THR A 12 -10.68 9.58 -36.67
CA THR A 12 -10.90 10.99 -37.01
C THR A 12 -9.61 11.78 -37.18
N MET A 13 -8.53 11.37 -36.52
CA MET A 13 -7.22 12.03 -36.60
C MET A 13 -6.36 11.58 -37.77
N LEU A 14 -6.74 10.53 -38.49
CA LEU A 14 -5.95 9.88 -39.53
C LEU A 14 -6.76 9.80 -40.83
N PRO A 15 -6.59 10.75 -41.75
CA PRO A 15 -7.48 10.94 -42.91
C PRO A 15 -7.50 9.81 -43.93
N ASP A 16 -6.60 8.84 -43.85
CA ASP A 16 -6.50 7.71 -44.81
C ASP A 16 -6.73 6.34 -44.17
N PHE A 17 -7.35 6.29 -42.99
CA PHE A 17 -7.56 5.05 -42.24
C PHE A 17 -8.30 3.97 -43.06
N ASP A 18 -9.27 4.34 -43.89
CA ASP A 18 -10.07 3.41 -44.66
C ASP A 18 -9.43 3.00 -46.00
N LYS A 19 -8.41 3.75 -46.45
CA LYS A 19 -7.74 3.50 -47.76
C LYS A 19 -6.60 2.51 -47.68
N LYS A 20 -6.01 2.27 -46.48
CA LYS A 20 -4.87 1.37 -46.28
C LYS A 20 -5.04 0.49 -45.04
N PRO A 21 -6.05 -0.40 -45.02
CA PRO A 21 -6.40 -1.14 -43.82
C PRO A 21 -5.31 -2.11 -43.33
N ASP A 22 -4.47 -2.65 -44.19
CA ASP A 22 -3.45 -3.61 -43.81
C ASP A 22 -2.18 -2.96 -43.26
N GLU A 23 -1.77 -1.81 -43.77
CA GLU A 23 -0.68 -1.00 -43.19
C GLU A 23 -1.08 -0.52 -41.76
N TRP A 24 -2.31 -0.11 -41.60
CA TRP A 24 -2.84 0.32 -40.31
C TRP A 24 -2.97 -0.84 -39.30
N LYS A 25 -3.36 -2.02 -39.76
CA LYS A 25 -3.36 -3.24 -38.90
C LYS A 25 -1.97 -3.58 -38.42
N ALA A 26 -0.96 -3.52 -39.31
CA ALA A 26 0.43 -3.77 -38.95
C ALA A 26 0.96 -2.72 -37.95
N LEU A 27 0.70 -1.43 -38.18
CA LEU A 27 1.09 -0.34 -37.30
C LEU A 27 0.41 -0.46 -35.93
N ASN A 28 -0.91 -0.72 -35.90
CA ASN A 28 -1.66 -0.91 -34.66
C ASN A 28 -1.15 -2.11 -33.86
N LYS A 29 -0.79 -3.21 -34.53
CA LYS A 29 -0.19 -4.37 -33.89
C LYS A 29 1.14 -4.01 -33.24
N THR A 30 1.99 -3.25 -33.92
CA THR A 30 3.28 -2.79 -33.40
C THR A 30 3.11 -1.87 -32.20
N ILE A 31 2.22 -0.88 -32.31
CA ILE A 31 1.89 0.03 -31.19
C ILE A 31 1.36 -0.76 -29.98
N LEU A 32 0.49 -1.74 -30.21
CA LEU A 32 -0.06 -2.58 -29.15
C LEU A 32 1.03 -3.40 -28.45
N ILE A 33 1.97 -3.99 -29.21
CA ILE A 33 3.10 -4.75 -28.65
C ILE A 33 3.96 -3.86 -27.75
N HIS A 34 4.31 -2.66 -28.22
CA HIS A 34 5.09 -1.70 -27.41
C HIS A 34 4.34 -1.22 -26.17
N ALA A 35 3.04 -0.92 -26.30
CA ALA A 35 2.20 -0.53 -25.18
C ALA A 35 2.07 -1.65 -24.13
N MET A 36 1.95 -2.90 -24.59
CA MET A 36 1.95 -4.06 -23.69
C MET A 36 3.31 -4.27 -23.01
N GLY A 37 4.42 -4.10 -23.73
CA GLY A 37 5.78 -4.15 -23.20
C GLY A 37 5.98 -3.10 -22.11
N PHE A 38 5.62 -1.86 -22.39
CA PHE A 38 5.67 -0.77 -21.41
C PHE A 38 4.83 -1.07 -20.15
N ASN A 39 3.59 -1.55 -20.35
CA ASN A 39 2.73 -1.90 -19.22
C ASN A 39 3.31 -3.05 -18.37
N ARG A 40 3.90 -4.08 -19.01
CA ARG A 40 4.61 -5.16 -18.30
C ARG A 40 5.75 -4.63 -17.45
N THR A 41 6.55 -3.71 -17.97
CA THR A 41 7.65 -3.07 -17.22
C THR A 41 7.14 -2.27 -16.03
N LEU A 42 6.05 -1.51 -16.20
CA LEU A 42 5.41 -0.79 -15.10
C LEU A 42 4.90 -1.76 -14.02
N GLN A 43 4.29 -2.87 -14.39
CA GLN A 43 3.80 -3.86 -13.43
C GLN A 43 4.97 -4.57 -12.73
N ALA A 44 6.04 -4.91 -13.45
CA ALA A 44 7.24 -5.50 -12.85
C ALA A 44 7.87 -4.56 -11.81
N ARG A 45 8.00 -3.26 -12.12
CA ARG A 45 8.47 -2.25 -11.17
C ARG A 45 7.59 -2.15 -9.92
N LYS A 46 6.27 -2.09 -10.11
CA LYS A 46 5.31 -2.07 -8.99
C LYS A 46 5.44 -3.33 -8.13
N LYS A 47 5.54 -4.49 -8.77
CA LYS A 47 5.71 -5.77 -8.09
C LYS A 47 6.99 -5.78 -7.25
N PHE A 48 8.12 -5.35 -7.81
CA PHE A 48 9.38 -5.22 -7.07
C PHE A 48 9.22 -4.36 -5.81
N ILE A 49 8.61 -3.18 -5.93
CA ILE A 49 8.39 -2.26 -4.80
C ILE A 49 7.47 -2.88 -3.75
N TYR A 50 6.37 -3.52 -4.18
CA TYR A 50 5.36 -4.02 -3.25
C TYR A 50 5.78 -5.33 -2.57
N GLU A 51 6.52 -6.19 -3.27
CA GLU A 51 6.91 -7.50 -2.81
C GLU A 51 8.38 -7.56 -2.30
N HIS A 52 8.97 -6.42 -1.96
CA HIS A 52 10.34 -6.36 -1.48
C HIS A 52 10.50 -7.10 -0.14
N PRO A 53 11.41 -8.10 -0.04
CA PRO A 53 11.52 -8.96 1.14
C PRO A 53 11.77 -8.20 2.45
N LYS A 54 12.55 -7.13 2.40
CA LYS A 54 12.86 -6.31 3.58
C LYS A 54 11.61 -5.73 4.25
N LYS A 55 10.55 -5.44 3.48
CA LYS A 55 9.28 -4.96 4.04
C LYS A 55 8.60 -6.02 4.92
N ILE A 56 8.68 -7.28 4.53
CA ILE A 56 8.14 -8.41 5.32
C ILE A 56 8.95 -8.58 6.60
N GLU A 57 10.28 -8.54 6.48
CA GLU A 57 11.20 -8.63 7.64
C GLU A 57 10.91 -7.52 8.65
N LEU A 58 10.88 -6.25 8.22
CA LEU A 58 10.59 -5.11 9.09
C LEU A 58 9.17 -5.16 9.68
N THR A 59 8.18 -5.62 8.91
CA THR A 59 6.82 -5.82 9.42
C THR A 59 6.79 -6.86 10.52
N ASN A 60 7.44 -8.01 10.32
CA ASN A 60 7.52 -9.05 11.34
C ASN A 60 8.23 -8.56 12.61
N MET A 61 9.30 -7.78 12.47
CA MET A 61 10.00 -7.15 13.60
C MET A 61 9.07 -6.20 14.39
N ILE A 62 8.31 -5.34 13.70
CA ILE A 62 7.34 -4.45 14.34
C ILE A 62 6.28 -5.25 15.10
N LEU A 63 5.71 -6.26 14.47
CA LEU A 63 4.65 -7.07 15.06
C LEU A 63 5.14 -7.90 16.24
N GLU A 64 6.37 -8.38 16.21
CA GLU A 64 7.01 -9.10 17.30
C GLU A 64 7.14 -8.24 18.57
N HIS A 65 7.50 -6.97 18.42
CA HIS A 65 7.60 -6.01 19.54
C HIS A 65 6.27 -5.35 19.93
N ARG A 66 5.17 -5.74 19.31
CA ARG A 66 3.82 -5.19 19.54
C ARG A 66 2.76 -6.27 19.71
N GLN A 67 3.15 -7.46 20.23
CA GLN A 67 2.23 -8.58 20.43
C GLN A 67 1.16 -8.31 21.50
N ASP A 68 1.42 -7.39 22.40
CA ASP A 68 0.49 -6.88 23.41
C ASP A 68 -0.55 -5.89 22.84
N LYS A 69 -0.46 -5.55 21.57
CA LYS A 69 -1.30 -4.54 20.92
C LYS A 69 -2.18 -5.14 19.83
N LYS A 70 -3.22 -4.39 19.51
CA LYS A 70 -4.07 -4.67 18.35
C LYS A 70 -3.46 -4.02 17.11
N CYS A 71 -3.02 -4.85 16.16
CA CYS A 71 -2.24 -4.43 15.00
C CYS A 71 -2.97 -4.74 13.70
N ILE A 72 -2.82 -3.84 12.71
CA ILE A 72 -3.27 -4.09 11.35
C ILE A 72 -2.15 -3.86 10.34
N THR A 73 -2.05 -4.70 9.31
CA THR A 73 -1.13 -4.48 8.21
C THR A 73 -1.86 -4.27 6.89
N PHE A 74 -1.35 -3.36 6.07
CA PHE A 74 -1.88 -3.05 4.76
C PHE A 74 -0.83 -3.34 3.69
N SER A 75 -1.00 -4.44 2.98
CA SER A 75 -0.16 -4.80 1.83
C SER A 75 -0.85 -4.46 0.50
N LYS A 76 -0.11 -4.50 -0.61
CA LYS A 76 -0.66 -4.30 -1.96
C LYS A 76 -1.04 -5.61 -2.64
N THR A 77 -0.53 -6.72 -2.17
CA THR A 77 -0.79 -8.04 -2.72
C THR A 77 -1.16 -9.02 -1.62
N ILE A 78 -2.01 -9.98 -1.96
CA ILE A 78 -2.40 -11.06 -1.05
C ILE A 78 -1.16 -11.88 -0.67
N LYS A 79 -0.27 -12.12 -1.64
CA LYS A 79 0.97 -12.84 -1.45
C LYS A 79 1.80 -12.27 -0.29
N ILE A 80 1.90 -10.95 -0.16
CA ILE A 80 2.61 -10.30 0.94
C ILE A 80 1.87 -10.45 2.26
N ALA A 81 0.55 -10.29 2.27
CA ALA A 81 -0.24 -10.52 3.47
C ALA A 81 -0.09 -11.95 4.01
N GLU A 82 -0.03 -12.94 3.12
CA GLU A 82 0.17 -14.36 3.45
C GLU A 82 1.59 -14.70 3.95
N GLN A 83 2.59 -13.86 3.67
CA GLN A 83 3.98 -14.06 4.10
C GLN A 83 4.31 -13.42 5.46
N ILE A 84 3.40 -12.63 6.01
CA ILE A 84 3.58 -12.07 7.35
C ILE A 84 3.36 -13.18 8.38
N LYS A 85 4.34 -13.33 9.30
CA LYS A 85 4.41 -14.43 10.26
C LYS A 85 3.27 -14.43 11.27
N TYR A 86 2.76 -13.25 11.64
CA TYR A 86 1.80 -13.06 12.71
C TYR A 86 0.41 -12.73 12.19
N GLY A 87 -0.63 -13.25 12.82
CA GLY A 87 -2.02 -12.85 12.61
C GLY A 87 -2.79 -13.62 11.54
N LYS A 88 -4.03 -13.19 11.35
CA LYS A 88 -4.94 -13.75 10.34
C LYS A 88 -4.91 -12.89 9.07
N VAL A 89 -5.10 -13.52 7.91
CA VAL A 89 -5.15 -12.80 6.62
C VAL A 89 -6.61 -12.57 6.23
N LEU A 90 -6.94 -11.32 5.93
CA LEU A 90 -8.21 -10.93 5.32
C LEU A 90 -7.99 -10.60 3.85
N SER A 91 -8.47 -11.44 2.96
CA SER A 91 -8.26 -11.28 1.53
C SER A 91 -9.53 -11.57 0.71
N SER A 92 -9.52 -11.13 -0.56
CA SER A 92 -10.61 -11.39 -1.49
C SER A 92 -10.68 -12.84 -1.98
N LYS A 93 -9.73 -13.69 -1.59
CA LYS A 93 -9.80 -15.14 -1.86
C LYS A 93 -10.80 -15.84 -0.94
N GLU A 94 -11.11 -15.24 0.20
CA GLU A 94 -12.07 -15.79 1.13
C GLU A 94 -13.52 -15.48 0.71
N THR A 95 -14.45 -16.35 1.10
CA THR A 95 -15.87 -16.06 0.93
C THR A 95 -16.25 -14.83 1.75
N LYS A 96 -17.23 -14.05 1.27
CA LYS A 96 -17.73 -12.87 1.98
C LYS A 96 -18.11 -13.17 3.44
N LYS A 97 -18.71 -14.35 3.69
CA LYS A 97 -19.09 -14.79 5.04
C LYS A 97 -17.85 -14.98 5.93
N LYS A 98 -16.83 -15.71 5.45
CA LYS A 98 -15.60 -15.97 6.21
C LYS A 98 -14.85 -14.67 6.47
N GLY A 99 -14.71 -13.78 5.47
CA GLY A 99 -14.08 -12.50 5.64
C GLY A 99 -14.76 -11.61 6.68
N ARG A 100 -16.10 -11.59 6.73
CA ARG A 100 -16.85 -10.89 7.78
C ARG A 100 -16.60 -11.50 9.17
N MET A 101 -16.61 -12.81 9.29
CA MET A 101 -16.33 -13.48 10.57
C MET A 101 -14.92 -13.13 11.07
N THR A 102 -13.90 -13.23 10.22
CA THR A 102 -12.51 -12.85 10.55
C THR A 102 -12.42 -11.40 11.02
N LEU A 103 -13.13 -10.49 10.36
CA LEU A 103 -13.13 -9.08 10.73
C LEU A 103 -13.84 -8.84 12.07
N GLU A 104 -14.99 -9.46 12.32
CA GLU A 104 -15.72 -9.29 13.59
C GLU A 104 -14.97 -9.94 14.77
N GLU A 105 -14.35 -11.10 14.56
CA GLU A 105 -13.45 -11.69 15.56
C GLU A 105 -12.30 -10.74 15.91
N PHE A 106 -11.70 -10.11 14.90
CA PHE A 106 -10.63 -9.14 15.13
C PHE A 106 -11.14 -7.88 15.83
N LYS A 107 -12.33 -7.40 15.49
CA LYS A 107 -12.93 -6.23 16.17
C LYS A 107 -13.22 -6.48 17.64
N SER A 108 -13.68 -7.67 18.00
CA SER A 108 -14.01 -8.04 19.38
C SER A 108 -12.77 -8.38 20.23
N ALA A 109 -11.67 -8.78 19.62
CA ALA A 109 -10.43 -9.09 20.33
C ALA A 109 -9.81 -7.83 20.94
N SER A 110 -9.17 -7.95 22.10
CA SER A 110 -8.39 -6.87 22.74
C SER A 110 -7.00 -6.71 22.12
N VAL A 111 -6.40 -7.82 21.67
CA VAL A 111 -5.09 -7.89 21.03
C VAL A 111 -5.17 -8.77 19.78
N GLY A 112 -4.19 -8.66 18.90
CA GLY A 112 -4.06 -9.52 17.73
C GLY A 112 -3.64 -8.77 16.48
N VAL A 113 -3.42 -9.53 15.40
CA VAL A 113 -2.93 -8.99 14.13
C VAL A 113 -3.89 -9.37 13.01
N LEU A 114 -4.28 -8.39 12.20
CA LEU A 114 -5.04 -8.59 10.98
C LEU A 114 -4.19 -8.13 9.77
N ASN A 115 -3.87 -9.07 8.88
CA ASN A 115 -3.17 -8.77 7.64
C ASN A 115 -4.16 -8.61 6.49
N THR A 116 -4.14 -7.46 5.81
CA THR A 116 -5.06 -7.22 4.69
C THR A 116 -4.33 -6.76 3.44
N SER A 117 -4.76 -7.26 2.29
CA SER A 117 -4.28 -6.84 0.97
C SER A 117 -5.12 -5.72 0.35
N LYS A 118 -6.27 -5.42 0.93
CA LYS A 118 -7.10 -4.27 0.56
C LYS A 118 -7.31 -3.42 1.80
N MET A 119 -7.41 -2.13 1.57
CA MET A 119 -7.89 -1.26 2.65
C MET A 119 -9.31 -1.69 3.00
N LEU A 120 -9.59 -1.75 4.28
CA LEU A 120 -10.94 -1.99 4.77
C LEU A 120 -11.89 -0.93 4.17
N ASP A 121 -13.09 -1.34 3.84
CA ASP A 121 -14.10 -0.46 3.27
C ASP A 121 -14.31 0.79 4.14
N GLU A 122 -14.76 1.87 3.51
CA GLU A 122 -15.01 3.14 4.18
C GLU A 122 -15.94 2.93 5.37
N GLY A 123 -15.44 3.21 6.58
CA GLY A 123 -16.23 3.14 7.79
C GLY A 123 -16.00 1.91 8.68
N ALA A 124 -15.07 1.01 8.35
CA ALA A 124 -14.70 -0.04 9.29
C ALA A 124 -14.04 0.59 10.53
N ASP A 125 -14.83 0.75 11.59
CA ASP A 125 -14.33 1.10 12.92
C ASP A 125 -13.72 -0.15 13.56
N ILE A 126 -12.48 -0.05 14.02
CA ILE A 126 -11.79 -1.14 14.71
C ILE A 126 -11.43 -0.67 16.11
N PRO A 127 -12.26 -0.97 17.11
CA PRO A 127 -12.02 -0.55 18.48
C PRO A 127 -10.68 -1.08 19.00
N GLY A 128 -9.94 -0.22 19.70
CA GLY A 128 -8.68 -0.62 20.33
C GLY A 128 -7.49 -0.78 19.38
N LEU A 129 -7.62 -0.47 18.09
CA LEU A 129 -6.50 -0.50 17.16
C LEU A 129 -5.42 0.47 17.60
N SER A 130 -4.20 -0.05 17.79
CA SER A 130 -3.07 0.70 18.33
C SER A 130 -1.89 0.80 17.38
N VAL A 131 -1.76 -0.15 16.44
CA VAL A 131 -0.63 -0.19 15.51
C VAL A 131 -1.13 -0.45 14.09
N ALA A 132 -0.66 0.34 13.14
CA ALA A 132 -0.86 0.08 11.71
C ALA A 132 0.48 0.03 10.97
N VAL A 133 0.67 -0.97 10.12
CA VAL A 133 1.85 -1.10 9.25
C VAL A 133 1.44 -1.03 7.79
N ILE A 134 1.97 -0.07 7.07
CA ILE A 134 1.66 0.17 5.65
C ILE A 134 2.85 -0.29 4.82
N LEU A 135 2.67 -1.37 4.06
CA LEU A 135 3.73 -1.98 3.27
C LEU A 135 3.83 -1.45 1.83
N GLY A 136 2.93 -0.61 1.39
CA GLY A 136 3.01 -0.09 0.03
C GLY A 136 2.05 1.04 -0.29
N TYR A 137 2.58 2.03 -1.01
CA TYR A 137 1.84 3.15 -1.59
C TYR A 137 1.63 2.97 -3.09
N ASP A 138 0.58 3.56 -3.62
CA ASP A 138 0.36 3.72 -5.05
C ASP A 138 0.19 5.19 -5.43
N SER A 139 0.11 5.45 -6.73
CA SER A 139 -0.04 6.80 -7.28
C SER A 139 -1.37 7.49 -6.97
N SER A 140 -2.29 6.86 -6.23
CA SER A 140 -3.57 7.46 -5.84
C SER A 140 -3.47 8.07 -4.43
N PRO A 141 -3.24 9.37 -4.29
CA PRO A 141 -2.78 9.97 -3.04
C PRO A 141 -3.85 10.07 -1.96
N THR A 142 -5.10 10.31 -2.34
CA THR A 142 -6.03 11.02 -1.45
C THR A 142 -6.87 10.13 -0.53
N SER A 143 -7.13 8.90 -0.91
CA SER A 143 -8.13 8.12 -0.15
C SER A 143 -7.56 7.30 1.01
N LYS A 144 -6.30 6.89 0.91
CA LYS A 144 -5.75 5.84 1.80
C LYS A 144 -5.22 6.37 3.11
N THR A 145 -4.47 7.46 3.10
CA THR A 145 -3.92 8.05 4.34
C THR A 145 -5.03 8.65 5.20
N GLN A 146 -6.05 9.23 4.57
CA GLN A 146 -7.22 9.74 5.28
C GLN A 146 -8.07 8.61 5.88
N ARG A 147 -8.20 7.47 5.19
CA ARG A 147 -8.92 6.28 5.68
C ARG A 147 -8.21 5.63 6.85
N ILE A 148 -6.89 5.47 6.76
CA ILE A 148 -6.07 4.96 7.88
C ILE A 148 -6.21 5.87 9.10
N GLY A 149 -6.11 7.18 8.90
CA GLY A 149 -6.31 8.16 9.97
C GLY A 149 -7.70 8.10 10.61
N ARG A 150 -8.74 7.71 9.88
CA ARG A 150 -10.09 7.51 10.44
C ARG A 150 -10.20 6.21 11.22
N VAL A 151 -9.61 5.12 10.72
CA VAL A 151 -9.59 3.82 11.41
C VAL A 151 -8.85 3.91 12.76
N ILE A 152 -7.80 4.76 12.83
CA ILE A 152 -6.96 4.93 14.02
C ILE A 152 -7.49 6.01 14.98
N ARG A 153 -8.24 7.01 14.49
CA ARG A 153 -8.63 8.21 15.26
C ARG A 153 -9.67 8.01 16.36
N LYS A 154 -10.37 6.88 16.42
CA LYS A 154 -11.54 6.74 17.30
C LYS A 154 -11.27 6.14 18.68
N ALA A 155 -10.04 6.07 19.14
CA ALA A 155 -9.76 5.69 20.51
C ALA A 155 -9.42 6.96 21.32
N GLU A 156 -10.34 7.42 22.12
CA GLU A 156 -10.08 8.47 23.12
C GLU A 156 -8.89 8.07 24.00
N ASN A 157 -7.89 8.94 24.07
CA ASN A 157 -6.67 8.79 24.89
C ASN A 157 -5.68 7.67 24.51
N LYS A 158 -5.67 7.12 23.30
CA LYS A 158 -4.64 6.18 22.86
C LYS A 158 -3.82 6.74 21.71
N VAL A 159 -2.50 6.77 21.88
CA VAL A 159 -1.56 7.08 20.81
C VAL A 159 -1.46 5.85 19.90
N ALA A 160 -1.92 5.98 18.66
CA ALA A 160 -1.74 4.94 17.67
C ALA A 160 -0.41 5.13 16.92
N GLU A 161 0.33 4.05 16.77
CA GLU A 161 1.58 4.02 16.00
C GLU A 161 1.29 3.64 14.55
N VAL A 162 1.77 4.45 13.60
CA VAL A 162 1.65 4.14 12.17
C VAL A 162 3.04 4.02 11.56
N PHE A 163 3.41 2.81 11.18
CA PHE A 163 4.64 2.53 10.47
C PHE A 163 4.37 2.48 8.97
N THR A 164 5.17 3.22 8.21
CA THR A 164 5.09 3.20 6.75
C THR A 164 6.42 2.78 6.17
N LEU A 165 6.42 1.67 5.45
CA LEU A 165 7.62 1.10 4.85
C LEU A 165 7.75 1.54 3.40
N VAL A 166 8.80 2.31 3.11
CA VAL A 166 9.07 2.87 1.78
C VAL A 166 10.48 2.55 1.34
N ILE A 167 10.64 2.15 0.09
CA ILE A 167 11.96 1.89 -0.48
C ILE A 167 12.54 3.20 -0.98
N LYS A 168 13.65 3.61 -0.36
CA LYS A 168 14.40 4.83 -0.71
C LYS A 168 14.89 4.78 -2.16
N GLY A 169 14.88 5.93 -2.84
CA GLY A 169 15.32 6.06 -4.22
C GLY A 169 14.34 5.50 -5.25
N THR A 170 13.11 5.19 -4.86
CA THR A 170 12.07 4.71 -5.77
C THR A 170 10.91 5.70 -5.89
N VAL A 171 10.07 5.46 -6.89
CA VAL A 171 8.82 6.24 -7.08
C VAL A 171 7.87 6.14 -5.88
N GLU A 172 8.04 5.17 -4.99
CA GLU A 172 7.24 5.02 -3.78
C GLU A 172 7.45 6.18 -2.81
N GLU A 173 8.65 6.74 -2.73
CA GLU A 173 8.92 7.96 -1.95
C GLU A 173 8.08 9.15 -2.45
N GLU A 174 7.99 9.30 -3.76
CA GLU A 174 7.18 10.36 -4.38
C GLU A 174 5.68 10.15 -4.08
N TRP A 175 5.19 8.93 -4.22
CA TRP A 175 3.81 8.60 -3.89
C TRP A 175 3.48 8.84 -2.42
N PHE A 176 4.40 8.47 -1.53
CA PHE A 176 4.25 8.74 -0.11
C PHE A 176 4.21 10.23 0.17
N ARG A 177 5.17 11.01 -0.33
CA ARG A 177 5.24 12.46 -0.15
C ARG A 177 3.97 13.16 -0.63
N LYS A 178 3.45 12.75 -1.79
CA LYS A 178 2.17 13.26 -2.31
C LYS A 178 0.98 12.90 -1.42
N SER A 179 1.01 11.75 -0.77
CA SER A 179 -0.09 11.28 0.09
C SER A 179 -0.09 11.86 1.48
N THR A 180 1.07 12.22 2.01
CA THR A 180 1.23 12.78 3.37
C THR A 180 1.02 14.28 3.43
N GLY A 181 1.30 15.01 2.37
CA GLY A 181 1.22 16.47 2.35
C GLY A 181 2.12 17.10 3.42
N SER A 182 1.55 18.03 4.21
CA SER A 182 2.23 18.77 5.29
C SER A 182 2.19 18.07 6.66
N LYS A 183 1.81 16.81 6.73
CA LYS A 183 1.73 16.09 8.03
C LYS A 183 3.12 15.81 8.58
N ASP A 184 3.25 15.98 9.89
CA ASP A 184 4.49 15.66 10.60
C ASP A 184 4.70 14.15 10.65
N TYR A 185 5.92 13.74 10.42
CA TYR A 185 6.35 12.36 10.53
C TYR A 185 7.85 12.29 10.84
N ILE A 186 8.25 11.23 11.50
CA ILE A 186 9.65 10.94 11.79
C ILE A 186 10.14 9.93 10.77
N THR A 187 11.33 10.16 10.25
CA THR A 187 12.02 9.20 9.38
C THR A 187 13.12 8.51 10.14
N ILE A 188 13.16 7.21 9.99
CA ILE A 188 14.26 6.40 10.48
C ILE A 188 14.80 5.50 9.37
N ALA A 189 16.08 5.13 9.47
CA ALA A 189 16.63 4.05 8.68
C ALA A 189 16.11 2.70 9.21
N ASP A 190 16.11 1.68 8.36
CA ASP A 190 15.75 0.32 8.78
C ASP A 190 16.68 -0.23 9.87
N SER A 191 17.95 0.18 9.90
CA SER A 191 18.92 -0.11 10.97
C SER A 191 18.50 0.42 12.35
N ASP A 192 17.75 1.52 12.39
CA ASP A 192 17.37 2.19 13.64
C ASP A 192 15.98 1.74 14.14
N LEU A 193 15.28 0.93 13.35
CA LEU A 193 13.93 0.47 13.70
C LEU A 193 13.92 -0.29 15.04
N LEU A 194 14.89 -1.17 15.26
CA LEU A 194 14.98 -1.94 16.50
C LEU A 194 15.15 -1.04 17.73
N ASN A 195 16.02 -0.03 17.63
CA ASN A 195 16.21 0.96 18.71
C ASN A 195 14.92 1.71 19.03
N LEU A 196 14.19 2.13 17.98
CA LEU A 196 12.88 2.76 18.18
C LEU A 196 11.89 1.82 18.88
N LEU A 197 11.81 0.55 18.46
CA LEU A 197 10.86 -0.42 19.01
C LEU A 197 11.13 -0.75 20.47
N GLU A 198 12.40 -0.77 20.86
CA GLU A 198 12.88 -1.02 22.25
C GLU A 198 12.96 0.25 23.10
N GLY A 199 12.63 1.42 22.56
CA GLY A 199 12.69 2.69 23.27
C GLY A 199 14.11 3.20 23.55
N ARG A 200 15.11 2.68 22.80
CA ARG A 200 16.49 3.16 22.88
C ARG A 200 16.65 4.48 22.11
N GLU A 201 17.70 5.22 22.45
CA GLU A 201 18.06 6.42 21.69
C GLU A 201 18.42 6.09 20.26
N PHE A 202 17.84 6.81 19.32
CA PHE A 202 18.20 6.78 17.91
C PHE A 202 18.26 8.21 17.37
N THR A 203 19.16 8.45 16.43
CA THR A 203 19.28 9.77 15.81
C THR A 203 18.39 9.80 14.56
N PRO A 204 17.24 10.46 14.59
CA PRO A 204 16.42 10.61 13.39
C PRO A 204 17.25 11.38 12.37
N LYS A 205 17.48 10.80 11.21
CA LYS A 205 18.17 11.51 10.13
C LYS A 205 17.30 12.66 9.67
N LYS A 206 17.62 13.87 10.12
CA LYS A 206 17.08 15.12 9.59
C LYS A 206 17.62 15.37 8.18
N ASN A 207 17.28 14.52 7.25
CA ASN A 207 17.46 14.82 5.84
C ASN A 207 16.14 15.41 5.33
N LYS A 208 16.22 16.57 4.68
CA LYS A 208 15.08 17.23 4.00
C LYS A 208 14.36 16.30 2.99
N GLU A 209 14.86 15.10 2.76
CA GLU A 209 14.43 14.21 1.69
C GLU A 209 13.98 12.80 2.10
N THR A 210 14.06 12.40 3.37
CA THR A 210 13.69 11.03 3.78
C THR A 210 12.77 11.06 4.99
N LYS A 211 11.64 10.41 4.91
CA LYS A 211 10.56 10.61 5.88
C LYS A 211 9.76 9.35 6.13
N MET A 212 9.55 8.92 7.42
CA MET A 212 8.39 8.08 7.68
C MET A 212 8.24 7.31 8.97
N ILE A 213 7.71 7.93 10.02
CA ILE A 213 6.84 7.28 11.01
C ILE A 213 5.91 8.34 11.58
N PHE A 214 4.60 8.05 11.64
CA PHE A 214 3.63 8.94 12.27
C PHE A 214 3.45 8.58 13.74
N ARG A 215 3.52 9.59 14.63
CA ARG A 215 2.84 9.59 15.92
C ARG A 215 1.65 10.55 15.84
N PHE A 216 0.48 10.06 16.19
CA PHE A 216 -0.71 10.88 16.42
C PHE A 216 -1.00 10.96 17.90
#